data_6a8b1834cdee75e296f101af0c527c2a
#
_entry.id   6a8b1834cdee75e296f101af0c527c2a
#
_cell.length_a   1.000
_cell.length_b   1.000
_cell.length_c   1.000
_cell.angle_alpha   90.00
_cell.angle_beta   90.00
_cell.angle_gamma   90.00
#
_symmetry.space_group_name_H-M   'P 1'
#
loop_
_entity.id
_entity.type
_entity.pdbx_description
1 polymer ?
#
loop_
_entity_poly.entity_id
_entity_poly.type
_entity_poly.pdbx_seq_one_letter_code
_entity_poly.pdbx_strand_id
1 'polypeptide(L)'
;MTLNELPQRLATLDEKSLKLVWLHSYVTIRPDSVTYDPGLREAVGLLRGRDVLLSFTIRGGKRSDPSDDARVVPVLREIADLAAEAGLRVVLYPHQGDWVETIGDAVRVARQVDRENLGAMFNLCHWLRVDDTSRLEEALEAAMPYLFAVSINGADPPPGGWDRLIQPLGSGSFDVAGLLRTLHRLGYEGPIGLMCYGLRGDAEVHLRQSMEAWNRLAVQAVDG
;
A
#
# COMPACT_ATOMS: atom_id res chain seq x y z
N MET A 1 -13.85 -4.78 2.09
CA MET A 1 -14.75 -3.75 2.66
C MET A 1 -15.51 -3.14 1.51
N THR A 2 -16.82 -3.10 1.58
CA THR A 2 -17.62 -2.34 0.63
C THR A 2 -17.63 -0.89 1.08
N LEU A 3 -17.59 0.07 0.15
CA LEU A 3 -17.62 1.50 0.49
C LEU A 3 -18.91 1.88 1.24
N ASN A 4 -20.01 1.12 1.05
CA ASN A 4 -21.28 1.32 1.75
C ASN A 4 -21.20 1.14 3.28
N GLU A 5 -20.18 0.42 3.79
CA GLU A 5 -19.98 0.25 5.25
C GLU A 5 -19.13 1.39 5.85
N LEU A 6 -18.59 2.27 5.02
CA LEU A 6 -17.65 3.31 5.47
C LEU A 6 -18.23 4.23 6.56
N PRO A 7 -19.48 4.74 6.49
CA PRO A 7 -20.04 5.62 7.52
C PRO A 7 -20.03 4.96 8.90
N GLN A 8 -20.48 3.71 9.00
CA GLN A 8 -20.54 2.98 10.27
C GLN A 8 -19.13 2.71 10.83
N ARG A 9 -18.18 2.39 9.96
CA ARG A 9 -16.78 2.13 10.36
C ARG A 9 -16.10 3.41 10.85
N LEU A 10 -16.32 4.54 10.18
CA LEU A 10 -15.82 5.84 10.64
C LEU A 10 -16.37 6.19 12.01
N ALA A 11 -17.68 6.01 12.24
CA ALA A 11 -18.28 6.24 13.55
C ALA A 11 -17.65 5.37 14.65
N THR A 12 -17.38 4.09 14.36
CA THR A 12 -16.72 3.19 15.31
C THR A 12 -15.26 3.61 15.58
N LEU A 13 -14.52 4.02 14.55
CA LEU A 13 -13.14 4.49 14.72
C LEU A 13 -13.11 5.79 15.54
N ASP A 14 -14.00 6.73 15.25
CA ASP A 14 -14.11 8.00 15.96
C ASP A 14 -14.46 7.77 17.45
N GLU A 15 -15.43 6.87 17.74
CA GLU A 15 -15.77 6.46 19.12
C GLU A 15 -14.57 5.91 19.89
N LYS A 16 -13.72 5.14 19.21
CA LYS A 16 -12.51 4.53 19.79
C LYS A 16 -11.27 5.44 19.73
N SER A 17 -11.39 6.68 19.26
CA SER A 17 -10.28 7.59 19.03
C SER A 17 -9.17 7.01 18.12
N LEU A 18 -9.57 6.18 17.14
CA LEU A 18 -8.69 5.58 16.16
C LEU A 18 -8.76 6.36 14.85
N LYS A 19 -7.62 6.50 14.16
CA LYS A 19 -7.54 7.15 12.85
C LYS A 19 -7.59 6.10 11.75
N LEU A 20 -8.38 6.37 10.70
CA LEU A 20 -8.26 5.67 9.43
C LEU A 20 -7.03 6.23 8.70
N VAL A 21 -6.04 5.39 8.40
CA VAL A 21 -4.83 5.81 7.69
C VAL A 21 -4.99 5.65 6.18
N TRP A 22 -5.57 4.52 5.72
CA TRP A 22 -5.92 4.34 4.32
C TRP A 22 -7.20 3.53 4.12
N LEU A 23 -7.90 3.86 3.03
CA LEU A 23 -9.07 3.14 2.53
C LEU A 23 -8.67 2.39 1.26
N HIS A 24 -8.83 1.06 1.25
CA HIS A 24 -8.46 0.24 0.10
C HIS A 24 -9.66 -0.06 -0.81
N SER A 25 -9.46 0.12 -2.12
CA SER A 25 -10.44 -0.18 -3.16
C SER A 25 -9.76 -0.75 -4.42
N TYR A 26 -10.49 -0.90 -5.51
CA TYR A 26 -10.02 -1.53 -6.73
C TYR A 26 -10.39 -0.70 -7.96
N VAL A 27 -9.45 -0.68 -8.93
CA VAL A 27 -9.74 -0.37 -10.32
C VAL A 27 -9.68 -1.69 -11.10
N THR A 28 -10.61 -1.92 -11.99
CA THR A 28 -10.71 -3.19 -12.74
C THR A 28 -10.61 -2.93 -14.24
N ILE A 29 -9.62 -3.53 -14.88
CA ILE A 29 -9.44 -3.54 -16.33
C ILE A 29 -10.29 -4.68 -16.90
N ARG A 30 -11.22 -4.37 -17.78
CA ARG A 30 -12.04 -5.31 -18.57
C ARG A 30 -11.71 -5.15 -20.06
N PRO A 31 -12.10 -6.08 -20.94
CA PRO A 31 -11.83 -5.95 -22.38
C PRO A 31 -12.22 -4.59 -22.94
N ASP A 32 -13.41 -4.09 -22.61
CA ASP A 32 -13.98 -2.89 -23.20
C ASP A 32 -14.03 -1.67 -22.26
N SER A 33 -13.59 -1.80 -21.03
CA SER A 33 -13.69 -0.72 -20.03
C SER A 33 -12.65 -0.82 -18.91
N VAL A 34 -12.42 0.32 -18.26
CA VAL A 34 -11.72 0.39 -16.98
C VAL A 34 -12.68 1.01 -15.98
N THR A 35 -12.94 0.35 -14.87
CA THR A 35 -13.98 0.75 -13.91
C THR A 35 -13.46 0.74 -12.47
N TYR A 36 -14.07 1.55 -11.63
CA TYR A 36 -13.89 1.56 -10.18
C TYR A 36 -15.26 1.59 -9.47
N ASP A 37 -15.26 1.47 -8.15
CA ASP A 37 -16.49 1.45 -7.35
C ASP A 37 -17.26 2.78 -7.51
N PRO A 38 -18.52 2.80 -7.95
CA PRO A 38 -19.32 4.01 -8.12
C PRO A 38 -19.55 4.77 -6.80
N GLY A 39 -19.45 4.10 -5.64
CA GLY A 39 -19.52 4.72 -4.32
C GLY A 39 -18.29 5.55 -3.94
N LEU A 40 -17.22 5.56 -4.77
CA LEU A 40 -15.99 6.28 -4.46
C LEU A 40 -16.22 7.78 -4.22
N ARG A 41 -17.07 8.43 -5.01
CA ARG A 41 -17.38 9.86 -4.84
C ARG A 41 -18.00 10.18 -3.48
N GLU A 42 -18.91 9.33 -3.02
CA GLU A 42 -19.51 9.45 -1.69
C GLU A 42 -18.47 9.21 -0.60
N ALA A 43 -17.65 8.16 -0.74
CA ALA A 43 -16.56 7.85 0.19
C ALA A 43 -15.55 9.01 0.31
N VAL A 44 -15.15 9.62 -0.80
CA VAL A 44 -14.27 10.80 -0.82
C VAL A 44 -14.92 11.97 -0.06
N GLY A 45 -16.23 12.20 -0.23
CA GLY A 45 -16.96 13.21 0.52
C GLY A 45 -16.93 12.98 2.03
N LEU A 46 -17.12 11.74 2.47
CA LEU A 46 -17.08 11.34 3.89
C LEU A 46 -15.68 11.46 4.51
N LEU A 47 -14.63 11.38 3.70
CA LEU A 47 -13.24 11.46 4.13
C LEU A 47 -12.66 12.88 4.08
N ARG A 48 -13.40 13.85 3.57
CA ARG A 48 -12.95 15.26 3.50
C ARG A 48 -12.46 15.76 4.85
N GLY A 49 -11.27 16.37 4.87
CA GLY A 49 -10.64 16.88 6.09
C GLY A 49 -10.02 15.82 7.00
N ARG A 50 -10.01 14.53 6.58
CA ARG A 50 -9.27 13.46 7.25
C ARG A 50 -7.96 13.22 6.51
N ASP A 51 -6.88 12.92 7.22
CA ASP A 51 -5.60 12.52 6.62
C ASP A 51 -5.64 11.02 6.27
N VAL A 52 -6.29 10.70 5.16
CA VAL A 52 -6.51 9.33 4.68
C VAL A 52 -5.95 9.17 3.27
N LEU A 53 -5.23 8.07 3.05
CA LEU A 53 -4.79 7.65 1.71
C LEU A 53 -5.87 6.78 1.06
N LEU A 54 -6.21 7.06 -0.19
CA LEU A 54 -7.03 6.18 -1.02
C LEU A 54 -6.11 5.19 -1.74
N SER A 55 -6.15 3.93 -1.36
CA SER A 55 -5.28 2.88 -1.87
C SER A 55 -6.00 2.05 -2.93
N PHE A 56 -5.37 1.85 -4.08
CA PHE A 56 -5.97 1.08 -5.17
C PHE A 56 -5.07 -0.03 -5.67
N THR A 57 -5.61 -1.26 -5.71
CA THR A 57 -5.09 -2.35 -6.52
C THR A 57 -5.72 -2.28 -7.91
N ILE A 58 -4.91 -2.45 -8.96
CA ILE A 58 -5.37 -2.39 -10.35
C ILE A 58 -5.48 -3.81 -10.89
N ARG A 59 -6.68 -4.34 -10.93
CA ARG A 59 -6.98 -5.74 -11.29
C ARG A 59 -7.27 -5.92 -12.77
N GLY A 60 -7.07 -7.14 -13.25
CA GLY A 60 -7.31 -7.50 -14.66
C GLY A 60 -6.16 -7.05 -15.56
N GLY A 61 -6.32 -7.19 -16.87
CA GLY A 61 -5.23 -6.99 -17.81
C GLY A 61 -4.14 -8.05 -17.66
N LYS A 62 -3.03 -7.87 -18.38
CA LYS A 62 -1.84 -8.73 -18.25
C LYS A 62 -0.87 -8.07 -17.27
N ARG A 63 -0.33 -8.87 -16.35
CA ARG A 63 0.59 -8.43 -15.29
C ARG A 63 1.76 -7.64 -15.85
N SER A 64 2.05 -6.50 -15.23
CA SER A 64 3.19 -5.62 -15.56
C SER A 64 3.27 -5.21 -17.04
N ASP A 65 2.15 -5.32 -17.79
CA ASP A 65 2.12 -5.01 -19.23
C ASP A 65 1.67 -3.57 -19.47
N PRO A 66 2.50 -2.69 -20.05
CA PRO A 66 2.15 -1.29 -20.29
C PRO A 66 1.11 -1.08 -21.39
N SER A 67 0.66 -2.13 -22.09
CA SER A 67 -0.30 -2.01 -23.19
C SER A 67 -1.64 -1.39 -22.79
N ASP A 68 -2.03 -1.51 -21.53
CA ASP A 68 -3.25 -0.91 -20.97
C ASP A 68 -3.04 0.49 -20.39
N ASP A 69 -1.82 1.04 -20.37
CA ASP A 69 -1.53 2.37 -19.81
C ASP A 69 -2.46 3.46 -20.37
N ALA A 70 -2.64 3.48 -21.68
CA ALA A 70 -3.48 4.47 -22.35
C ALA A 70 -4.96 4.45 -21.92
N ARG A 71 -5.43 3.31 -21.39
CA ARG A 71 -6.80 3.10 -20.91
C ARG A 71 -6.92 3.38 -19.42
N VAL A 72 -5.91 3.01 -18.64
CA VAL A 72 -5.92 3.07 -17.17
C VAL A 72 -5.56 4.47 -16.67
N VAL A 73 -4.56 5.11 -17.28
CA VAL A 73 -4.07 6.42 -16.84
C VAL A 73 -5.17 7.50 -16.80
N PRO A 74 -6.06 7.63 -17.79
CA PRO A 74 -7.16 8.61 -17.70
C PRO A 74 -8.11 8.37 -16.52
N VAL A 75 -8.41 7.12 -16.20
CA VAL A 75 -9.28 6.75 -15.06
C VAL A 75 -8.59 7.08 -13.73
N LEU A 76 -7.29 6.83 -13.62
CA LEU A 76 -6.53 7.18 -12.42
C LEU A 76 -6.37 8.70 -12.25
N ARG A 77 -6.30 9.47 -13.35
CA ARG A 77 -6.38 10.94 -13.29
C ARG A 77 -7.71 11.41 -12.73
N GLU A 78 -8.82 10.87 -13.21
CA GLU A 78 -10.15 11.17 -12.68
C GLU A 78 -10.24 10.88 -11.18
N ILE A 79 -9.73 9.74 -10.73
CA ILE A 79 -9.70 9.37 -9.30
C ILE A 79 -8.81 10.35 -8.50
N ALA A 80 -7.63 10.70 -9.02
CA ALA A 80 -6.72 11.62 -8.36
C ALA A 80 -7.32 13.03 -8.26
N ASP A 81 -7.94 13.53 -9.33
CA ASP A 81 -8.61 14.84 -9.37
C ASP A 81 -9.80 14.87 -8.39
N LEU A 82 -10.62 13.81 -8.34
CA LEU A 82 -11.69 13.66 -7.35
C LEU A 82 -11.16 13.65 -5.91
N ALA A 83 -10.07 12.94 -5.65
CA ALA A 83 -9.44 12.89 -4.33
C ALA A 83 -8.89 14.27 -3.92
N ALA A 84 -8.28 15.01 -4.86
CA ALA A 84 -7.74 16.35 -4.63
C ALA A 84 -8.81 17.36 -4.19
N GLU A 85 -10.05 17.28 -4.70
CA GLU A 85 -11.19 18.12 -4.28
C GLU A 85 -11.50 17.99 -2.77
N ALA A 86 -11.11 16.86 -2.16
CA ALA A 86 -11.30 16.60 -0.73
C ALA A 86 -10.00 16.72 0.09
N GLY A 87 -8.88 17.07 -0.55
CA GLY A 87 -7.57 17.15 0.09
C GLY A 87 -6.95 15.78 0.36
N LEU A 88 -7.37 14.74 -0.38
CA LEU A 88 -6.91 13.37 -0.19
C LEU A 88 -5.81 13.01 -1.20
N ARG A 89 -4.95 12.06 -0.81
CA ARG A 89 -3.94 11.47 -1.68
C ARG A 89 -4.34 10.06 -2.10
N VAL A 90 -3.85 9.65 -3.26
CA VAL A 90 -4.07 8.33 -3.86
C VAL A 90 -2.76 7.55 -3.89
N VAL A 91 -2.81 6.26 -3.56
CA VAL A 91 -1.65 5.36 -3.69
C VAL A 91 -2.00 4.14 -4.52
N LEU A 92 -1.13 3.82 -5.46
CA LEU A 92 -1.17 2.57 -6.21
C LEU A 92 -0.56 1.47 -5.34
N TYR A 93 -1.31 0.41 -5.12
CA TYR A 93 -0.96 -0.73 -4.28
C TYR A 93 -0.48 -1.89 -5.16
N PRO A 94 0.84 -2.14 -5.28
CA PRO A 94 1.34 -3.29 -6.01
C PRO A 94 0.86 -4.59 -5.38
N HIS A 95 0.31 -5.48 -6.21
CA HIS A 95 -0.25 -6.74 -5.74
C HIS A 95 0.10 -7.86 -6.71
N GLN A 96 0.69 -8.93 -6.19
CA GLN A 96 1.05 -10.12 -6.96
C GLN A 96 -0.15 -10.66 -7.75
N GLY A 97 0.02 -10.84 -9.05
CA GLY A 97 -1.00 -11.34 -9.96
C GLY A 97 -1.86 -10.27 -10.61
N ASP A 98 -1.78 -9.01 -10.18
CA ASP A 98 -2.54 -7.90 -10.74
C ASP A 98 -1.74 -7.10 -11.78
N TRP A 99 -2.36 -6.15 -12.45
CA TRP A 99 -1.73 -5.37 -13.52
C TRP A 99 -0.62 -4.44 -13.00
N VAL A 100 -0.82 -3.77 -11.87
CA VAL A 100 0.25 -3.15 -11.08
C VAL A 100 0.76 -4.22 -10.12
N GLU A 101 1.76 -4.98 -10.54
CA GLU A 101 2.30 -6.10 -9.76
C GLU A 101 3.50 -5.69 -8.91
N THR A 102 4.39 -4.87 -9.48
CA THR A 102 5.65 -4.46 -8.86
C THR A 102 5.62 -3.00 -8.42
N ILE A 103 6.56 -2.61 -7.54
CA ILE A 103 6.74 -1.19 -7.19
C ILE A 103 7.16 -0.36 -8.43
N GLY A 104 7.91 -0.96 -9.35
CA GLY A 104 8.28 -0.34 -10.63
C GLY A 104 7.06 -0.03 -11.51
N ASP A 105 6.05 -0.92 -11.54
CA ASP A 105 4.79 -0.65 -12.24
C ASP A 105 4.04 0.55 -11.62
N ALA A 106 3.94 0.57 -10.28
CA ALA A 106 3.29 1.67 -9.58
C ALA A 106 3.96 3.02 -9.88
N VAL A 107 5.29 3.08 -9.88
CA VAL A 107 6.07 4.28 -10.23
C VAL A 107 5.86 4.66 -11.70
N ARG A 108 5.91 3.69 -12.62
CA ARG A 108 5.65 3.91 -14.06
C ARG A 108 4.30 4.56 -14.28
N VAL A 109 3.26 4.02 -13.65
CA VAL A 109 1.88 4.50 -13.79
C VAL A 109 1.71 5.85 -13.09
N ALA A 110 2.24 6.04 -11.88
CA ALA A 110 2.16 7.32 -11.17
C ALA A 110 2.80 8.47 -11.98
N ARG A 111 3.96 8.21 -12.59
CA ARG A 111 4.63 9.17 -13.49
C ARG A 111 3.77 9.55 -14.68
N GLN A 112 3.05 8.60 -15.29
CA GLN A 112 2.18 8.86 -16.43
C GLN A 112 0.88 9.57 -16.03
N VAL A 113 0.35 9.28 -14.84
CA VAL A 113 -0.83 9.99 -14.29
C VAL A 113 -0.52 11.47 -14.08
N ASP A 114 0.70 11.79 -13.66
CA ASP A 114 1.19 13.16 -13.51
C ASP A 114 0.25 14.01 -12.63
N ARG A 115 0.05 13.56 -11.38
CA ARG A 115 -0.71 14.26 -10.33
C ARG A 115 0.08 14.19 -9.02
N GLU A 116 0.34 15.33 -8.41
CA GLU A 116 1.11 15.45 -7.16
C GLU A 116 0.49 14.67 -5.99
N ASN A 117 -0.82 14.47 -6.02
CA ASN A 117 -1.55 13.71 -5.00
C ASN A 117 -1.69 12.21 -5.32
N LEU A 118 -1.04 11.69 -6.37
CA LEU A 118 -1.03 10.26 -6.68
C LEU A 118 0.40 9.71 -6.66
N GLY A 119 0.60 8.67 -5.87
CA GLY A 119 1.89 8.01 -5.71
C GLY A 119 1.78 6.49 -5.64
N ALA A 120 2.85 5.89 -5.14
CA ALA A 120 3.00 4.44 -5.00
C ALA A 120 3.05 4.02 -3.53
N MET A 121 2.74 2.76 -3.28
CA MET A 121 2.93 2.09 -2.01
C MET A 121 3.96 0.97 -2.18
N PHE A 122 4.93 0.87 -1.27
CA PHE A 122 5.76 -0.32 -1.15
C PHE A 122 5.05 -1.33 -0.24
N ASN A 123 4.90 -2.56 -0.70
CA ASN A 123 4.27 -3.64 0.06
C ASN A 123 5.22 -4.82 0.18
N LEU A 124 5.80 -5.01 1.37
CA LEU A 124 6.87 -5.97 1.60
C LEU A 124 6.50 -7.40 1.15
N CYS A 125 5.33 -7.92 1.54
CA CYS A 125 4.99 -9.32 1.25
C CYS A 125 4.80 -9.58 -0.25
N HIS A 126 4.25 -8.62 -0.99
CA HIS A 126 4.12 -8.73 -2.44
C HIS A 126 5.47 -8.52 -3.14
N TRP A 127 6.25 -7.54 -2.69
CA TRP A 127 7.61 -7.32 -3.21
C TRP A 127 8.48 -8.57 -3.06
N LEU A 128 8.50 -9.21 -1.88
CA LEU A 128 9.21 -10.47 -1.67
C LEU A 128 8.75 -11.61 -2.59
N ARG A 129 7.52 -11.53 -3.09
CA ARG A 129 6.93 -12.58 -3.95
C ARG A 129 7.28 -12.42 -5.41
N VAL A 130 7.49 -11.21 -5.90
CA VAL A 130 7.55 -10.90 -7.34
C VAL A 130 8.85 -10.21 -7.78
N ASP A 131 9.53 -9.52 -6.86
CA ASP A 131 10.72 -8.74 -7.18
C ASP A 131 12.03 -9.47 -6.83
N ASP A 132 13.14 -8.95 -7.32
CA ASP A 132 14.48 -9.40 -6.95
C ASP A 132 14.88 -8.81 -5.59
N THR A 133 14.90 -9.65 -4.57
CA THR A 133 15.19 -9.24 -3.19
C THR A 133 16.59 -8.66 -2.99
N SER A 134 17.54 -8.91 -3.90
CA SER A 134 18.88 -8.32 -3.87
C SER A 134 18.89 -6.84 -4.27
N ARG A 135 17.79 -6.32 -4.87
CA ARG A 135 17.68 -4.96 -5.41
C ARG A 135 16.76 -4.06 -4.58
N LEU A 136 16.59 -4.36 -3.29
CA LEU A 136 15.69 -3.61 -2.41
C LEU A 136 16.00 -2.11 -2.38
N GLU A 137 17.25 -1.76 -2.16
CA GLU A 137 17.70 -0.36 -2.06
C GLU A 137 17.44 0.39 -3.38
N GLU A 138 17.85 -0.19 -4.52
CA GLU A 138 17.62 0.40 -5.85
C GLU A 138 16.12 0.61 -6.13
N ALA A 139 15.29 -0.37 -5.78
CA ALA A 139 13.84 -0.28 -5.96
C ALA A 139 13.22 0.84 -5.11
N LEU A 140 13.66 0.98 -3.86
CA LEU A 140 13.20 2.05 -2.98
C LEU A 140 13.70 3.43 -3.43
N GLU A 141 14.97 3.57 -3.82
CA GLU A 141 15.52 4.82 -4.37
C GLU A 141 14.72 5.30 -5.59
N ALA A 142 14.43 4.38 -6.52
CA ALA A 142 13.64 4.71 -7.70
C ALA A 142 12.19 5.09 -7.37
N ALA A 143 11.63 4.54 -6.29
CA ALA A 143 10.27 4.80 -5.87
C ALA A 143 10.13 6.07 -5.02
N MET A 144 11.17 6.54 -4.34
CA MET A 144 11.10 7.64 -3.36
C MET A 144 10.33 8.88 -3.82
N PRO A 145 10.49 9.38 -5.07
CA PRO A 145 9.74 10.57 -5.52
C PRO A 145 8.21 10.36 -5.55
N TYR A 146 7.75 9.11 -5.52
CA TYR A 146 6.35 8.73 -5.60
C TYR A 146 5.87 7.93 -4.37
N LEU A 147 6.75 7.64 -3.41
CA LEU A 147 6.45 6.72 -2.31
C LEU A 147 5.64 7.41 -1.21
N PHE A 148 4.34 7.12 -1.12
CA PHE A 148 3.43 7.74 -0.16
C PHE A 148 3.10 6.84 1.03
N ALA A 149 3.26 5.53 0.90
CA ALA A 149 2.99 4.58 1.97
C ALA A 149 3.89 3.34 1.87
N VAL A 150 4.15 2.73 3.01
CA VAL A 150 4.88 1.46 3.13
C VAL A 150 4.08 0.49 3.98
N SER A 151 4.04 -0.78 3.61
CA SER A 151 3.45 -1.86 4.38
C SER A 151 4.51 -2.90 4.69
N ILE A 152 4.66 -3.24 5.97
CA ILE A 152 5.66 -4.19 6.48
C ILE A 152 5.01 -5.31 7.29
N ASN A 153 5.73 -6.39 7.46
CA ASN A 153 5.38 -7.53 8.30
C ASN A 153 6.63 -8.36 8.59
N GLY A 154 6.55 -9.32 9.49
CA GLY A 154 7.55 -10.37 9.57
C GLY A 154 7.45 -11.29 8.36
N ALA A 155 8.57 -11.77 7.85
CA ALA A 155 8.61 -12.62 6.66
C ALA A 155 9.83 -13.53 6.63
N ASP A 156 9.69 -14.66 5.93
CA ASP A 156 10.82 -15.43 5.40
C ASP A 156 10.87 -15.21 3.87
N PRO A 157 12.04 -14.91 3.31
CA PRO A 157 12.18 -14.79 1.85
C PRO A 157 11.83 -16.11 1.14
N PRO A 158 11.44 -16.05 -0.15
CA PRO A 158 11.17 -17.25 -0.96
C PRO A 158 12.35 -18.25 -0.96
N PRO A 159 12.06 -19.57 -1.13
CA PRO A 159 10.76 -20.15 -1.48
C PRO A 159 9.83 -20.36 -0.29
N GLY A 160 8.52 -20.12 -0.48
CA GLY A 160 7.51 -20.36 0.55
C GLY A 160 6.11 -19.89 0.14
N GLY A 161 5.11 -20.26 0.94
CA GLY A 161 3.73 -19.82 0.81
C GLY A 161 3.49 -18.44 1.46
N TRP A 162 2.25 -17.97 1.40
CA TRP A 162 1.85 -16.71 2.04
C TRP A 162 2.00 -16.73 3.55
N ASP A 163 1.87 -17.87 4.19
CA ASP A 163 2.11 -18.09 5.62
C ASP A 163 3.56 -17.83 6.05
N ARG A 164 4.51 -17.92 5.11
CA ARG A 164 5.90 -17.55 5.32
C ARG A 164 6.18 -16.09 4.97
N LEU A 165 5.46 -15.55 4.02
CA LEU A 165 5.61 -14.16 3.55
C LEU A 165 4.86 -13.14 4.41
N ILE A 166 3.85 -13.57 5.19
CA ILE A 166 3.09 -12.71 6.10
C ILE A 166 3.08 -13.35 7.49
N GLN A 167 3.91 -12.82 8.37
CA GLN A 167 4.05 -13.24 9.76
C GLN A 167 3.91 -12.01 10.69
N PRO A 168 3.66 -12.21 11.99
CA PRO A 168 3.74 -11.10 12.95
C PRO A 168 5.08 -10.38 12.84
N LEU A 169 5.09 -9.07 12.95
CA LEU A 169 6.31 -8.29 12.88
C LEU A 169 7.31 -8.77 13.95
N GLY A 170 8.56 -8.88 13.57
CA GLY A 170 9.63 -9.45 14.41
C GLY A 170 9.78 -10.97 14.30
N SER A 171 8.92 -11.64 13.52
CA SER A 171 9.07 -13.05 13.14
C SER A 171 9.68 -13.17 11.74
N GLY A 172 10.18 -14.38 11.42
CA GLY A 172 10.85 -14.66 10.15
C GLY A 172 12.29 -14.20 10.10
N SER A 173 12.92 -14.41 8.95
CA SER A 173 14.36 -14.20 8.73
C SER A 173 14.69 -13.00 7.84
N PHE A 174 13.68 -12.32 7.28
CA PHE A 174 13.88 -11.10 6.49
C PHE A 174 14.34 -9.94 7.38
N ASP A 175 15.40 -9.21 6.96
CA ASP A 175 15.92 -8.06 7.70
C ASP A 175 15.00 -6.83 7.55
N VAL A 176 13.91 -6.80 8.33
CA VAL A 176 13.01 -5.64 8.40
C VAL A 176 13.74 -4.42 8.95
N ALA A 177 14.71 -4.59 9.85
CA ALA A 177 15.50 -3.46 10.36
C ALA A 177 16.31 -2.82 9.23
N GLY A 178 16.91 -3.62 8.34
CA GLY A 178 17.62 -3.14 7.14
C GLY A 178 16.69 -2.36 6.19
N LEU A 179 15.47 -2.85 5.96
CA LEU A 179 14.47 -2.13 5.18
C LEU A 179 14.16 -0.76 5.82
N LEU A 180 13.93 -0.70 7.13
CA LEU A 180 13.61 0.54 7.83
C LEU A 180 14.81 1.51 7.83
N ARG A 181 16.05 1.02 8.01
CA ARG A 181 17.27 1.85 7.87
C ARG A 181 17.39 2.44 6.47
N THR A 182 17.11 1.65 5.43
CA THR A 182 17.12 2.13 4.04
C THR A 182 16.08 3.23 3.84
N LEU A 183 14.85 3.05 4.29
CA LEU A 183 13.79 4.06 4.22
C LEU A 183 14.19 5.35 4.95
N HIS A 184 14.74 5.22 6.17
CA HIS A 184 15.20 6.37 6.95
C HIS A 184 16.33 7.13 6.24
N ARG A 185 17.36 6.42 5.75
CA ARG A 185 18.48 7.01 5.01
C ARG A 185 18.02 7.72 3.72
N LEU A 186 16.98 7.21 3.05
CA LEU A 186 16.38 7.83 1.87
C LEU A 186 15.45 8.99 2.20
N GLY A 187 15.22 9.30 3.48
CA GLY A 187 14.37 10.40 3.92
C GLY A 187 12.87 10.12 3.80
N TYR A 188 12.44 8.86 3.92
CA TYR A 188 11.01 8.53 3.91
C TYR A 188 10.32 8.99 5.21
N GLU A 189 9.29 9.83 5.09
CA GLU A 189 8.51 10.38 6.21
C GLU A 189 7.03 9.96 6.19
N GLY A 190 6.65 9.09 5.23
CA GLY A 190 5.27 8.64 5.07
C GLY A 190 4.84 7.59 6.13
N PRO A 191 3.56 7.20 6.13
CA PRO A 191 3.05 6.19 7.05
C PRO A 191 3.62 4.80 6.74
N ILE A 192 3.95 4.05 7.79
CA ILE A 192 4.33 2.64 7.74
C ILE A 192 3.23 1.83 8.43
N GLY A 193 2.57 0.95 7.69
CA GLY A 193 1.49 0.10 8.18
C GLY A 193 1.91 -1.35 8.34
N LEU A 194 1.21 -2.04 9.25
CA LEU A 194 1.40 -3.46 9.49
C LEU A 194 0.48 -4.29 8.59
N MET A 195 1.05 -5.22 7.81
CA MET A 195 0.30 -6.23 7.07
C MET A 195 0.00 -7.43 7.97
N CYS A 196 -1.30 -7.72 8.17
CA CYS A 196 -1.78 -8.83 9.00
C CYS A 196 -2.70 -9.80 8.24
N TYR A 197 -2.78 -9.70 6.91
CA TYR A 197 -3.72 -10.51 6.13
C TYR A 197 -3.42 -12.00 6.27
N GLY A 198 -4.45 -12.78 6.62
CA GLY A 198 -4.37 -14.23 6.71
C GLY A 198 -3.66 -14.77 7.96
N LEU A 199 -3.20 -13.94 8.90
CA LEU A 199 -2.69 -14.40 10.18
C LEU A 199 -3.81 -15.12 10.95
N ARG A 200 -3.50 -16.32 11.44
CA ARG A 200 -4.42 -17.13 12.25
C ARG A 200 -4.11 -16.95 13.72
N GLY A 201 -5.14 -17.04 14.57
CA GLY A 201 -5.00 -16.93 16.01
C GLY A 201 -5.59 -15.65 16.59
N ASP A 202 -5.18 -15.28 17.78
CA ASP A 202 -5.68 -14.13 18.50
C ASP A 202 -5.07 -12.83 17.95
N ALA A 203 -5.92 -11.92 17.48
CA ALA A 203 -5.49 -10.66 16.90
C ALA A 203 -4.79 -9.74 17.91
N GLU A 204 -5.23 -9.74 19.18
CA GLU A 204 -4.60 -8.94 20.23
C GLU A 204 -3.16 -9.41 20.51
N VAL A 205 -2.95 -10.73 20.56
CA VAL A 205 -1.61 -11.32 20.74
C VAL A 205 -0.70 -10.90 19.59
N HIS A 206 -1.15 -11.02 18.34
CA HIS A 206 -0.36 -10.64 17.17
C HIS A 206 -0.05 -9.14 17.12
N LEU A 207 -1.01 -8.28 17.45
CA LEU A 207 -0.81 -6.84 17.48
C LEU A 207 0.16 -6.43 18.58
N ARG A 208 0.05 -7.01 19.78
CA ARG A 208 0.97 -6.76 20.89
C ARG A 208 2.40 -7.16 20.53
N GLN A 209 2.59 -8.37 20.04
CA GLN A 209 3.89 -8.88 19.59
C GLN A 209 4.49 -7.97 18.48
N SER A 210 3.67 -7.58 17.51
CA SER A 210 4.11 -6.72 16.41
C SER A 210 4.46 -5.31 16.89
N MET A 211 3.74 -4.76 17.88
CA MET A 211 4.06 -3.44 18.45
C MET A 211 5.36 -3.48 19.27
N GLU A 212 5.59 -4.54 20.04
CA GLU A 212 6.86 -4.72 20.74
C GLU A 212 8.05 -4.84 19.76
N ALA A 213 7.85 -5.56 18.66
CA ALA A 213 8.85 -5.65 17.59
C ALA A 213 9.07 -4.28 16.91
N TRP A 214 8.00 -3.54 16.61
CA TRP A 214 8.09 -2.19 16.05
C TRP A 214 8.93 -1.25 16.91
N ASN A 215 8.68 -1.22 18.21
CA ASN A 215 9.42 -0.36 19.14
C ASN A 215 10.94 -0.65 19.13
N ARG A 216 11.33 -1.92 18.99
CA ARG A 216 12.75 -2.29 18.85
C ARG A 216 13.33 -1.91 17.48
N LEU A 217 12.60 -2.23 16.40
CA LEU A 217 13.03 -2.01 15.02
C LEU A 217 13.14 -0.51 14.68
N ALA A 218 12.22 0.31 15.18
CA ALA A 218 12.23 1.76 14.95
C ALA A 218 13.48 2.42 15.57
N VAL A 219 13.89 2.00 16.76
CA VAL A 219 15.15 2.48 17.38
C VAL A 219 16.36 2.04 16.54
N GLN A 220 16.43 0.76 16.16
CA GLN A 220 17.54 0.24 15.33
C GLN A 220 17.65 0.91 13.96
N ALA A 221 16.55 1.44 13.43
CA ALA A 221 16.54 2.13 12.14
C ALA A 221 17.16 3.54 12.21
N VAL A 222 17.14 4.18 13.37
CA VAL A 222 17.66 5.55 13.57
C VAL A 222 19.11 5.53 14.07
N ASP A 223 19.49 4.54 14.88
CA ASP A 223 20.81 4.45 15.54
C ASP A 223 21.89 3.78 14.66
N GLY A 224 21.54 3.20 13.52
CA GLY A 224 22.45 2.52 12.58
C GLY A 224 22.60 3.25 11.27
#